data_ca60ce90429196c1beec441d11c97a30
#
_entry.id   ca60ce90429196c1beec441d11c97a30
#
_cell.length_a   1.000
_cell.length_b   1.000
_cell.length_c   1.000
_cell.angle_alpha   90.00
_cell.angle_beta   90.00
_cell.angle_gamma   90.00
#
_symmetry.space_group_name_H-M   'P 1'
#
loop_
_entity.id
_entity.type
_entity.pdbx_description
1 polymer ?
#
loop_
_entity_poly.entity_id
_entity_poly.type
_entity_poly.pdbx_seq_one_letter_code
_entity_poly.pdbx_strand_id
1 'polypeptide(L)'
;MTATEELTFESTSRFAEVDVDGPLKLHYHEAGVGNDQTVVLLHGGGPGAASWTNFSRNIAVLARHFHVLAVDQPGYGHSDKRAEHGQFNRYAAMALKGLFDQLGLGRGCLL
;
A
#
# COMPACT_ATOMS: atom_id res chain seq x y z
N MET A 1 26.27 -4.71 -0.53
CA MET A 1 25.25 -3.93 -0.28
C MET A 1 25.27 -3.41 0.98
N THR A 2 24.81 -2.48 1.12
CA THR A 2 24.89 -2.01 2.37
C THR A 2 23.58 -2.12 2.95
N ALA A 3 23.56 -2.61 4.08
CA ALA A 3 22.37 -2.72 4.83
C ALA A 3 21.83 -1.38 5.22
N THR A 4 22.50 -0.35 4.82
CA THR A 4 22.14 0.96 5.30
C THR A 4 21.48 1.80 4.24
N GLU A 5 20.99 1.17 3.18
CA GLU A 5 20.27 1.91 2.18
C GLU A 5 19.04 2.53 2.80
N GLU A 6 18.96 3.85 2.68
CA GLU A 6 17.86 4.58 3.29
C GLU A 6 16.65 4.58 2.38
N LEU A 7 15.50 4.22 2.91
CA LEU A 7 14.26 4.23 2.16
C LEU A 7 13.60 5.60 2.29
N THR A 8 13.19 6.15 1.17
CA THR A 8 12.53 7.45 1.14
C THR A 8 11.15 7.30 0.54
N PHE A 9 10.34 8.35 0.67
CA PHE A 9 9.03 8.38 0.03
C PHE A 9 9.18 8.08 -1.46
N GLU A 10 10.12 8.77 -2.11
CA GLU A 10 10.29 8.66 -3.55
C GLU A 10 10.82 7.29 -3.96
N SER A 11 11.72 6.73 -3.19
CA SER A 11 12.34 5.46 -3.58
C SER A 11 11.37 4.29 -3.49
N THR A 12 10.33 4.41 -2.67
CA THR A 12 9.37 3.33 -2.46
C THR A 12 8.01 3.60 -3.09
N SER A 13 7.77 4.80 -3.58
CA SER A 13 6.46 5.22 -4.11
C SER A 13 6.15 4.48 -5.41
N ARG A 14 4.93 3.93 -5.49
CA ARG A 14 4.45 3.19 -6.67
C ARG A 14 3.00 3.55 -6.91
N PHE A 15 2.58 3.39 -8.15
CA PHE A 15 1.18 3.55 -8.53
C PHE A 15 0.72 2.34 -9.31
N ALA A 16 -0.54 1.98 -9.13
CA ALA A 16 -1.18 0.93 -9.90
C ALA A 16 -2.61 1.36 -10.20
N GLU A 17 -3.10 0.98 -11.37
CA GLU A 17 -4.51 1.20 -11.68
C GLU A 17 -5.27 -0.06 -11.36
N VAL A 18 -6.29 0.06 -10.52
CA VAL A 18 -7.10 -1.07 -10.09
C VAL A 18 -8.56 -0.79 -10.43
N ASP A 19 -9.35 -1.85 -10.51
CA ASP A 19 -10.77 -1.73 -10.83
C ASP A 19 -11.58 -1.70 -9.53
N VAL A 20 -12.13 -0.54 -9.24
CA VAL A 20 -12.97 -0.32 -8.06
C VAL A 20 -14.24 0.35 -8.57
N ASP A 21 -15.11 -0.45 -9.21
CA ASP A 21 -16.27 0.05 -9.93
C ASP A 21 -15.83 1.13 -10.93
N GLY A 22 -14.84 0.78 -11.74
CA GLY A 22 -14.17 1.68 -12.67
C GLY A 22 -12.72 1.89 -12.26
N PRO A 23 -11.91 2.45 -13.15
CA PRO A 23 -10.49 2.58 -12.86
C PRO A 23 -10.22 3.55 -11.71
N LEU A 24 -9.29 3.16 -10.86
CA LEU A 24 -8.84 3.98 -9.74
C LEU A 24 -7.33 3.88 -9.65
N LYS A 25 -6.64 5.02 -9.59
CA LYS A 25 -5.20 5.02 -9.43
C LYS A 25 -4.89 4.88 -7.94
N LEU A 26 -4.23 3.79 -7.60
CA LEU A 26 -3.87 3.47 -6.23
C LEU A 26 -2.40 3.77 -6.00
N HIS A 27 -2.11 4.50 -4.95
CA HIS A 27 -0.74 4.79 -4.55
C HIS A 27 -0.34 3.88 -3.40
N TYR A 28 0.89 3.36 -3.46
CA TYR A 28 1.40 2.54 -2.36
C TYR A 28 2.92 2.65 -2.31
N HIS A 29 3.48 2.24 -1.17
CA HIS A 29 4.91 2.13 -1.01
C HIS A 29 5.30 0.66 -0.99
N GLU A 30 6.37 0.33 -1.68
CA GLU A 30 6.83 -1.05 -1.80
C GLU A 30 8.30 -1.13 -1.45
N ALA A 31 8.66 -2.10 -0.61
CA ALA A 31 10.05 -2.34 -0.23
C ALA A 31 10.22 -3.82 0.11
N GLY A 32 11.45 -4.29 0.09
CA GLY A 32 11.74 -5.68 0.45
C GLY A 32 11.31 -6.68 -0.60
N VAL A 33 11.24 -6.28 -1.86
CA VAL A 33 10.89 -7.19 -2.96
C VAL A 33 11.91 -8.33 -3.01
N GLY A 34 11.41 -9.55 -3.12
CA GLY A 34 12.25 -10.73 -3.12
C GLY A 34 12.17 -11.53 -1.84
N ASN A 35 11.65 -10.95 -0.78
CA ASN A 35 11.36 -11.71 0.44
C ASN A 35 10.12 -12.56 0.22
N ASP A 36 10.07 -13.72 0.86
CA ASP A 36 9.03 -14.72 0.60
C ASP A 36 7.65 -14.30 1.09
N GLN A 37 7.60 -13.64 2.24
CA GLN A 37 6.32 -13.31 2.85
C GLN A 37 6.01 -11.84 2.62
N THR A 38 4.73 -11.56 2.33
CA THR A 38 4.26 -10.21 2.08
C THR A 38 3.46 -9.71 3.27
N VAL A 39 3.79 -8.50 3.71
CA VAL A 39 3.08 -7.80 4.78
C VAL A 39 2.45 -6.56 4.18
N VAL A 40 1.17 -6.36 4.44
CA VAL A 40 0.43 -5.19 3.98
C VAL A 40 0.11 -4.31 5.18
N LEU A 41 0.52 -3.05 5.09
CA LEU A 41 0.26 -2.07 6.15
C LEU A 41 -0.89 -1.18 5.69
N LEU A 42 -1.97 -1.20 6.46
CA LEU A 42 -3.16 -0.40 6.16
C LEU A 42 -3.36 0.65 7.26
N HIS A 43 -3.35 1.91 6.84
CA HIS A 43 -3.54 3.01 7.78
C HIS A 43 -4.99 3.09 8.24
N GLY A 44 -5.21 3.75 9.39
CA GLY A 44 -6.56 4.01 9.88
C GLY A 44 -7.21 5.16 9.14
N GLY A 45 -8.45 5.48 9.50
CA GLY A 45 -9.17 6.60 8.94
C GLY A 45 -8.81 7.89 9.65
N GLY A 46 -9.32 8.99 9.11
CA GLY A 46 -9.15 10.29 9.72
C GLY A 46 -8.36 11.24 8.84
N PRO A 47 -8.52 12.56 9.08
CA PRO A 47 -7.83 13.56 8.26
C PRO A 47 -6.32 13.37 8.33
N GLY A 48 -5.67 13.39 7.17
CA GLY A 48 -4.23 13.28 7.08
C GLY A 48 -3.67 11.87 7.16
N ALA A 49 -4.50 10.85 7.33
CA ALA A 49 -4.02 9.47 7.36
C ALA A 49 -3.50 9.07 5.99
N ALA A 50 -2.37 8.39 5.97
CA ALA A 50 -1.77 7.89 4.74
C ALA A 50 -0.72 6.87 5.11
N SER A 51 -0.34 6.05 4.14
CA SER A 51 0.61 4.96 4.40
C SER A 51 1.96 5.49 4.88
N TRP A 52 2.51 6.49 4.19
CA TRP A 52 3.82 7.01 4.58
C TRP A 52 3.76 7.72 5.94
N THR A 53 2.73 8.51 6.17
CA THR A 53 2.58 9.23 7.43
C THR A 53 2.54 8.28 8.61
N ASN A 54 1.81 7.18 8.44
CA ASN A 54 1.61 6.24 9.55
C ASN A 54 2.75 5.24 9.70
N PHE A 55 3.39 4.82 8.59
CA PHE A 55 4.26 3.66 8.61
C PHE A 55 5.67 3.88 8.12
N SER A 56 6.09 5.11 7.83
CA SER A 56 7.40 5.34 7.22
C SER A 56 8.55 4.70 8.00
N ARG A 57 8.47 4.71 9.32
CA ARG A 57 9.52 4.11 10.14
C ARG A 57 9.46 2.60 10.15
N ASN A 58 8.27 2.04 10.01
CA ASN A 58 8.08 0.60 10.05
C ASN A 58 8.50 -0.08 8.76
N ILE A 59 8.35 0.62 7.64
CA ILE A 59 8.65 0.05 6.32
C ILE A 59 10.09 -0.42 6.24
N ALA A 60 11.03 0.43 6.66
CA ALA A 60 12.45 0.09 6.55
C ALA A 60 12.81 -1.12 7.41
N VAL A 61 12.25 -1.20 8.60
CA VAL A 61 12.52 -2.31 9.51
C VAL A 61 11.93 -3.61 8.97
N LEU A 62 10.68 -3.56 8.55
CA LEU A 62 9.99 -4.75 8.05
C LEU A 62 10.57 -5.24 6.74
N ALA A 63 11.04 -4.35 5.90
CA ALA A 63 11.57 -4.71 4.58
C ALA A 63 12.83 -5.57 4.66
N ARG A 64 13.45 -5.65 5.82
CA ARG A 64 14.59 -6.54 6.01
C ARG A 64 14.20 -8.00 5.92
N HIS A 65 12.95 -8.31 6.23
CA HIS A 65 12.50 -9.70 6.33
C HIS A 65 11.27 -9.99 5.50
N PHE A 66 10.55 -8.95 5.07
CA PHE A 66 9.27 -9.11 4.38
C PHE A 66 9.22 -8.25 3.12
N HIS A 67 8.39 -8.69 2.18
CA HIS A 67 7.97 -7.84 1.09
C HIS A 67 6.86 -6.95 1.64
N VAL A 68 7.10 -5.66 1.74
CA VAL A 68 6.20 -4.74 2.43
C VAL A 68 5.43 -3.91 1.41
N LEU A 69 4.12 -3.86 1.58
CA LEU A 69 3.24 -2.99 0.82
C LEU A 69 2.50 -2.11 1.79
N ALA A 70 2.75 -0.81 1.75
CA ALA A 70 2.04 0.16 2.57
C ALA A 70 1.12 0.94 1.65
N VAL A 71 -0.18 0.74 1.77
CA VAL A 71 -1.16 1.18 0.79
C VAL A 71 -1.89 2.42 1.26
N ASP A 72 -1.94 3.44 0.39
CA ASP A 72 -2.87 4.56 0.59
C ASP A 72 -4.23 4.07 0.14
N GLN A 73 -5.13 3.87 1.10
CA GLN A 73 -6.45 3.37 0.78
C GLN A 73 -7.20 4.38 -0.10
N PRO A 74 -8.19 3.92 -0.88
CA PRO A 74 -8.93 4.84 -1.76
C PRO A 74 -9.44 6.04 -0.99
N GLY A 75 -9.20 7.24 -1.53
CA GLY A 75 -9.58 8.47 -0.87
C GLY A 75 -8.53 9.09 0.02
N TYR A 76 -7.42 8.39 0.24
CA TYR A 76 -6.37 8.86 1.14
C TYR A 76 -5.05 9.03 0.40
N GLY A 77 -4.18 9.86 0.98
CA GLY A 77 -2.84 10.05 0.47
C GLY A 77 -2.82 10.46 -0.98
N HIS A 78 -2.05 9.73 -1.78
CA HIS A 78 -1.90 10.01 -3.20
C HIS A 78 -2.75 9.10 -4.07
N SER A 79 -3.59 8.25 -3.47
CA SER A 79 -4.57 7.46 -4.21
C SER A 79 -5.72 8.36 -4.66
N ASP A 80 -6.41 7.94 -5.73
CA ASP A 80 -7.54 8.71 -6.25
C ASP A 80 -8.60 8.91 -5.20
N LYS A 81 -9.25 10.07 -5.26
CA LYS A 81 -10.32 10.42 -4.36
C LYS A 81 -11.62 10.48 -5.15
N ARG A 82 -12.56 9.65 -4.75
CA ARG A 82 -13.88 9.61 -5.35
C ARG A 82 -14.93 9.73 -4.25
N ALA A 83 -16.07 10.29 -4.59
CA ALA A 83 -17.17 10.31 -3.65
C ALA A 83 -17.62 8.88 -3.40
N GLU A 84 -17.70 8.52 -2.14
CA GLU A 84 -18.09 7.17 -1.75
C GLU A 84 -19.28 7.27 -0.85
N HIS A 85 -20.36 6.62 -1.20
CA HIS A 85 -21.59 6.70 -0.45
C HIS A 85 -21.69 5.48 0.48
N GLY A 86 -20.84 5.47 1.52
CA GLY A 86 -20.86 4.40 2.49
C GLY A 86 -20.24 3.10 2.01
N GLN A 87 -19.43 3.15 0.95
CA GLN A 87 -18.84 1.96 0.35
C GLN A 87 -17.34 1.81 0.66
N PHE A 88 -16.85 2.51 1.68
CA PHE A 88 -15.40 2.58 1.88
C PHE A 88 -14.75 1.21 2.04
N ASN A 89 -15.31 0.34 2.89
CA ASN A 89 -14.69 -0.96 3.14
C ASN A 89 -14.70 -1.83 1.89
N ARG A 90 -15.78 -1.76 1.12
CA ARG A 90 -15.87 -2.51 -0.12
C ARG A 90 -14.83 -2.05 -1.12
N TYR A 91 -14.69 -0.75 -1.29
CA TYR A 91 -13.71 -0.20 -2.23
C TYR A 91 -12.28 -0.50 -1.79
N ALA A 92 -12.01 -0.41 -0.49
CA ALA A 92 -10.69 -0.73 0.02
C ALA A 92 -10.33 -2.19 -0.25
N ALA A 93 -11.27 -3.10 -0.05
CA ALA A 93 -11.04 -4.52 -0.33
C ALA A 93 -10.83 -4.79 -1.80
N MET A 94 -11.61 -4.14 -2.67
CA MET A 94 -11.46 -4.31 -4.12
C MET A 94 -10.10 -3.80 -4.59
N ALA A 95 -9.68 -2.64 -4.06
CA ALA A 95 -8.40 -2.06 -4.43
C ALA A 95 -7.25 -2.98 -4.03
N LEU A 96 -7.31 -3.52 -2.83
CA LEU A 96 -6.24 -4.40 -2.35
C LEU A 96 -6.19 -5.69 -3.16
N LYS A 97 -7.35 -6.27 -3.47
CA LYS A 97 -7.39 -7.46 -4.31
C LYS A 97 -6.81 -7.19 -5.69
N GLY A 98 -7.17 -6.05 -6.28
CA GLY A 98 -6.63 -5.67 -7.58
C GLY A 98 -5.13 -5.51 -7.56
N LEU A 99 -4.60 -4.90 -6.50
CA LEU A 99 -3.16 -4.74 -6.36
C LEU A 99 -2.48 -6.09 -6.24
N PHE A 100 -3.00 -6.99 -5.42
CA PHE A 100 -2.42 -8.33 -5.28
C PHE A 100 -2.43 -9.09 -6.60
N ASP A 101 -3.52 -8.98 -7.36
CA ASP A 101 -3.60 -9.64 -8.66
C ASP A 101 -2.53 -9.10 -9.62
N GLN A 102 -2.34 -7.78 -9.65
CA GLN A 102 -1.34 -7.19 -10.53
C GLN A 102 0.09 -7.56 -10.15
N LEU A 103 0.36 -7.67 -8.86
CA LEU A 103 1.70 -8.02 -8.40
C LEU A 103 1.94 -9.52 -8.35
N GLY A 104 0.93 -10.32 -8.68
CA GLY A 104 1.08 -11.78 -8.69
C GLY A 104 1.17 -12.38 -7.31
N LEU A 105 0.57 -11.76 -6.31
CA LEU A 105 0.68 -12.21 -4.93
C LEU A 105 -0.53 -13.06 -4.57
N GLY A 106 -0.28 -14.25 -4.05
CA GLY A 106 -1.37 -15.14 -3.65
C GLY A 106 -1.95 -14.82 -2.30
N ARG A 107 -1.14 -14.29 -1.39
CA ARG A 107 -1.60 -13.94 -0.06
C ARG A 107 -0.57 -13.05 0.64
N GLY A 108 -1.00 -12.45 1.73
CA GLY A 108 -0.15 -11.64 2.57
C GLY A 108 -0.75 -11.52 3.95
N CYS A 109 -0.03 -10.90 4.86
CA CYS A 109 -0.50 -10.62 6.21
C CYS A 109 -0.86 -9.13 6.31
N LEU A 110 -2.01 -8.85 6.91
CA LEU A 110 -2.44 -7.47 7.12
C LEU A 110 -2.01 -6.99 8.50
N LEU A 111 -1.55 -5.77 8.55
CA LEU A 111 -1.22 -5.12 9.81
C LEU A 111 -1.90 -3.76 9.89
#